data_c738c1dc733a358da233c42554e36fc2
#
_entry.id   c738c1dc733a358da233c42554e36fc2
#
_cell.length_a   1.000
_cell.length_b   1.000
_cell.length_c   1.000
_cell.angle_alpha   90.00
_cell.angle_beta   90.00
_cell.angle_gamma   90.00
#
_symmetry.space_group_name_H-M   'P 1'
#
loop_
_entity.id
_entity.type
_entity.pdbx_description
1 polymer ?
#
loop_
_entity_poly.entity_id
_entity_poly.type
_entity_poly.pdbx_seq_one_letter_code
_entity_poly.pdbx_strand_id
1 'polypeptide(L)'
;MFPPQPPNLTPEEPATQVVPPPEPPHPIKMLTATGLAVVLACLSMLGPFSIDTYLPAFPDIQASLRASPLEVQQTLTAYMLAFSGMVLWHGAISDAFGRRNVILVSLVVFAIGTLGCASAYTVHYLWVFRIMQGVSAGAGVVVGRAIIRDLYHGAPAARLLSMVTMIFSIAPAVAPILGGWVVKFTNWRVIFLLLLAYTIVLFWVCWRRLPETLPQEKRQPFNPRFLWHSYSTIYRSPLFHMKAGLVAMNFAGLFLYITAAPVMLPQSLGLGPDQFGWLFIPAVSGIFFGALLANRLAGHMPIATQIQRGFVCMLAAGAVNVLFHTLHAPALPWTVLPLFFYTLGMSVVAPGATLLALDLFPHIRGTVASAQSSASTLLAAIVAGVLAPALSHSVLLLAVGQLMFALGGVGLWIASRKYKGRIANETRG
;
A
#
# COMPACT_ATOMS: atom_id res chain seq x y z
N MET A 1 34.56 -42.27 67.96
CA MET A 1 35.40 -42.66 66.80
C MET A 1 34.46 -43.01 65.67
N PHE A 2 34.17 -42.09 64.78
CA PHE A 2 33.30 -42.33 63.65
C PHE A 2 34.17 -42.62 62.41
N PRO A 3 33.78 -43.51 61.50
CA PRO A 3 34.56 -43.86 60.33
C PRO A 3 34.36 -42.71 59.25
N PRO A 4 35.38 -42.52 58.38
CA PRO A 4 35.32 -41.47 57.34
C PRO A 4 34.33 -41.81 56.23
N GLN A 5 33.62 -40.79 55.74
CA GLN A 5 32.73 -40.90 54.57
C GLN A 5 33.55 -41.09 53.27
N PRO A 6 33.02 -41.84 52.30
CA PRO A 6 33.65 -42.01 50.99
C PRO A 6 33.50 -40.76 50.15
N PRO A 7 34.42 -40.48 49.20
CA PRO A 7 34.38 -39.28 48.34
C PRO A 7 33.19 -39.34 47.37
N ASN A 8 32.45 -38.19 47.26
CA ASN A 8 31.41 -37.95 46.29
C ASN A 8 32.02 -37.98 44.87
N LEU A 9 31.78 -39.02 44.14
CA LEU A 9 31.97 -39.04 42.68
C LEU A 9 30.75 -38.40 42.04
N THR A 10 30.88 -37.12 41.64
CA THR A 10 29.94 -36.51 40.70
C THR A 10 30.11 -37.15 39.33
N PRO A 11 29.02 -37.63 38.67
CA PRO A 11 29.15 -38.08 37.29
C PRO A 11 29.52 -36.88 36.40
N GLU A 12 30.65 -36.96 35.68
CA GLU A 12 30.94 -36.05 34.59
C GLU A 12 29.84 -36.19 33.53
N GLU A 13 29.04 -35.13 33.38
CA GLU A 13 28.14 -35.00 32.23
C GLU A 13 28.97 -35.03 30.95
N PRO A 14 28.62 -35.85 29.93
CA PRO A 14 29.32 -35.85 28.66
C PRO A 14 29.20 -34.46 28.03
N ALA A 15 30.33 -33.83 27.76
CA ALA A 15 30.42 -32.56 27.07
C ALA A 15 29.57 -32.62 25.80
N THR A 16 28.44 -31.90 25.81
CA THR A 16 27.61 -31.72 24.64
C THR A 16 28.47 -31.07 23.55
N GLN A 17 28.85 -31.86 22.55
CA GLN A 17 29.52 -31.32 21.35
C GLN A 17 28.60 -30.27 20.75
N VAL A 18 28.96 -29.00 20.90
CA VAL A 18 28.33 -27.88 20.17
C VAL A 18 28.67 -28.10 18.71
N VAL A 19 27.73 -28.71 17.97
CA VAL A 19 27.83 -28.80 16.51
C VAL A 19 27.80 -27.36 16.01
N PRO A 20 28.86 -26.89 15.36
CA PRO A 20 28.85 -25.53 14.77
C PRO A 20 27.65 -25.43 13.79
N PRO A 21 26.95 -24.29 13.75
CA PRO A 21 25.86 -24.09 12.81
C PRO A 21 26.38 -24.35 11.37
N PRO A 22 25.58 -25.04 10.53
CA PRO A 22 25.99 -25.32 9.16
C PRO A 22 26.38 -24.03 8.44
N GLU A 23 27.54 -24.04 7.82
CA GLU A 23 28.01 -22.93 6.99
C GLU A 23 26.95 -22.58 5.94
N PRO A 24 26.64 -21.29 5.77
CA PRO A 24 25.65 -20.88 4.77
C PRO A 24 26.13 -21.28 3.37
N PRO A 25 25.26 -21.89 2.54
CA PRO A 25 25.65 -22.30 1.19
C PRO A 25 25.97 -21.06 0.35
N HIS A 26 27.23 -20.95 -0.07
CA HIS A 26 27.85 -19.98 -0.97
C HIS A 26 27.67 -18.49 -0.60
N PRO A 27 28.76 -17.68 -0.62
CA PRO A 27 28.69 -16.26 -0.33
C PRO A 27 28.08 -15.51 -1.51
N ILE A 28 26.75 -15.55 -1.65
CA ILE A 28 26.05 -14.46 -2.32
C ILE A 28 26.42 -13.23 -1.48
N LYS A 29 27.14 -12.27 -2.05
CA LYS A 29 27.42 -10.99 -1.37
C LYS A 29 26.05 -10.42 -0.96
N MET A 30 25.67 -10.66 0.29
CA MET A 30 24.38 -10.20 0.83
C MET A 30 24.33 -8.68 0.69
N LEU A 31 23.18 -8.18 0.31
CA LEU A 31 22.93 -6.74 0.31
C LEU A 31 23.17 -6.19 1.72
N THR A 32 23.80 -5.04 1.82
CA THR A 32 23.80 -4.27 3.08
C THR A 32 22.37 -3.99 3.50
N ALA A 33 22.12 -3.71 4.79
CA ALA A 33 20.78 -3.36 5.26
C ALA A 33 20.16 -2.22 4.43
N THR A 34 20.93 -1.21 4.08
CA THR A 34 20.50 -0.11 3.21
C THR A 34 20.19 -0.61 1.79
N GLY A 35 21.04 -1.46 1.22
CA GLY A 35 20.79 -2.03 -0.11
C GLY A 35 19.52 -2.87 -0.15
N LEU A 36 19.27 -3.67 0.89
CA LEU A 36 18.02 -4.42 1.04
C LEU A 36 16.81 -3.49 1.15
N ALA A 37 16.91 -2.41 1.94
CA ALA A 37 15.83 -1.43 2.06
C ALA A 37 15.49 -0.80 0.71
N VAL A 38 16.49 -0.43 -0.09
CA VAL A 38 16.29 0.13 -1.44
C VAL A 38 15.59 -0.87 -2.35
N VAL A 39 16.05 -2.13 -2.40
CA VAL A 39 15.44 -3.16 -3.24
C VAL A 39 13.98 -3.42 -2.85
N LEU A 40 13.70 -3.56 -1.54
CA LEU A 40 12.33 -3.79 -1.06
C LEU A 40 11.43 -2.58 -1.26
N ALA A 41 11.95 -1.37 -1.15
CA ALA A 41 11.23 -0.15 -1.49
C ALA A 41 10.89 -0.11 -2.98
N CYS A 42 11.88 -0.35 -3.85
CA CYS A 42 11.66 -0.42 -5.29
C CYS A 42 10.63 -1.50 -5.67
N LEU A 43 10.66 -2.69 -5.07
CA LEU A 43 9.63 -3.71 -5.27
C LEU A 43 8.23 -3.21 -4.85
N SER A 44 8.14 -2.48 -3.74
CA SER A 44 6.88 -1.91 -3.27
C SER A 44 6.37 -0.77 -4.17
N MET A 45 7.27 -0.03 -4.83
CA MET A 45 6.94 1.08 -5.73
C MET A 45 6.33 0.64 -7.06
N LEU A 46 6.44 -0.64 -7.46
CA LEU A 46 5.84 -1.14 -8.71
C LEU A 46 4.34 -0.81 -8.81
N GLY A 47 3.59 -0.93 -7.69
CA GLY A 47 2.17 -0.59 -7.65
C GLY A 47 1.90 0.89 -7.97
N PRO A 48 2.36 1.84 -7.14
CA PRO A 48 2.20 3.27 -7.38
C PRO A 48 2.76 3.72 -8.74
N PHE A 49 3.94 3.27 -9.14
CA PHE A 49 4.49 3.63 -10.46
C PHE A 49 3.57 3.18 -11.60
N SER A 50 3.02 1.97 -11.52
CA SER A 50 2.10 1.45 -12.52
C SER A 50 0.75 2.18 -12.57
N ILE A 51 0.35 2.86 -11.49
CA ILE A 51 -0.87 3.65 -11.41
C ILE A 51 -0.58 5.10 -11.81
N ASP A 52 0.35 5.73 -11.12
CA ASP A 52 0.51 7.18 -11.13
C ASP A 52 1.22 7.70 -12.40
N THR A 53 2.17 6.93 -12.97
CA THR A 53 2.78 7.29 -14.27
C THR A 53 1.80 7.17 -15.43
N TYR A 54 0.79 6.33 -15.27
CA TYR A 54 -0.20 6.03 -16.30
C TYR A 54 -1.32 7.08 -16.40
N LEU A 55 -1.66 7.75 -15.30
CA LEU A 55 -2.78 8.71 -15.24
C LEU A 55 -2.67 9.88 -16.24
N PRO A 56 -1.51 10.55 -16.40
CA PRO A 56 -1.36 11.61 -17.38
C PRO A 56 -1.58 11.18 -18.84
N ALA A 57 -1.47 9.87 -19.12
CA ALA A 57 -1.62 9.30 -20.46
C ALA A 57 -3.07 9.02 -20.86
N PHE A 58 -4.05 9.18 -19.99
CA PHE A 58 -5.45 8.82 -20.27
C PHE A 58 -5.99 9.47 -21.55
N PRO A 59 -5.83 10.78 -21.79
CA PRO A 59 -6.32 11.40 -23.03
C PRO A 59 -5.69 10.80 -24.29
N ASP A 60 -4.39 10.52 -24.27
CA ASP A 60 -3.66 9.92 -25.40
C ASP A 60 -4.12 8.50 -25.68
N ILE A 61 -4.38 7.71 -24.61
CA ILE A 61 -4.90 6.35 -24.72
C ILE A 61 -6.30 6.35 -25.33
N GLN A 62 -7.17 7.27 -24.87
CA GLN A 62 -8.51 7.47 -25.43
C GLN A 62 -8.45 7.74 -26.93
N ALA A 63 -7.62 8.68 -27.35
CA ALA A 63 -7.45 9.02 -28.75
C ALA A 63 -6.84 7.86 -29.57
N SER A 64 -5.78 7.23 -29.05
CA SER A 64 -5.03 6.15 -29.73
C SER A 64 -5.84 4.88 -29.92
N LEU A 65 -6.61 4.47 -28.89
CA LEU A 65 -7.40 3.22 -28.89
C LEU A 65 -8.87 3.47 -29.29
N ARG A 66 -9.25 4.71 -29.60
CA ARG A 66 -10.65 5.12 -29.88
C ARG A 66 -11.61 4.66 -28.78
N ALA A 67 -11.16 4.79 -27.53
CA ALA A 67 -11.88 4.35 -26.33
C ALA A 67 -12.55 5.54 -25.64
N SER A 68 -13.68 5.27 -24.99
CA SER A 68 -14.34 6.27 -24.14
C SER A 68 -13.52 6.55 -22.87
N PRO A 69 -13.71 7.71 -22.23
CA PRO A 69 -13.06 8.03 -20.96
C PRO A 69 -13.31 6.95 -19.88
N LEU A 70 -14.53 6.40 -19.84
CA LEU A 70 -14.92 5.37 -18.90
C LEU A 70 -14.17 4.06 -19.16
N GLU A 71 -14.03 3.62 -20.41
CA GLU A 71 -13.30 2.40 -20.76
C GLU A 71 -11.82 2.49 -20.35
N VAL A 72 -11.18 3.64 -20.56
CA VAL A 72 -9.80 3.85 -20.12
C VAL A 72 -9.71 3.87 -18.59
N GLN A 73 -10.65 4.50 -17.89
CA GLN A 73 -10.72 4.49 -16.43
C GLN A 73 -10.89 3.07 -15.88
N GLN A 74 -11.67 2.21 -16.55
CA GLN A 74 -11.87 0.82 -16.15
C GLN A 74 -10.59 -0.03 -16.25
N THR A 75 -9.58 0.37 -17.02
CA THR A 75 -8.27 -0.30 -17.03
C THR A 75 -7.59 -0.21 -15.66
N LEU A 76 -7.71 0.94 -14.99
CA LEU A 76 -7.21 1.14 -13.63
C LEU A 76 -8.02 0.33 -12.62
N THR A 77 -9.35 0.33 -12.76
CA THR A 77 -10.25 -0.45 -11.91
C THR A 77 -9.94 -1.96 -12.00
N ALA A 78 -9.75 -2.49 -13.21
CA ALA A 78 -9.38 -3.88 -13.44
C ALA A 78 -8.06 -4.26 -12.76
N TYR A 79 -7.05 -3.39 -12.87
CA TYR A 79 -5.79 -3.54 -12.16
C TYR A 79 -5.99 -3.60 -10.63
N MET A 80 -6.75 -2.66 -10.07
CA MET A 80 -6.94 -2.55 -8.63
C MET A 80 -7.78 -3.68 -8.04
N LEU A 81 -8.80 -4.16 -8.76
CA LEU A 81 -9.59 -5.32 -8.36
C LEU A 81 -8.72 -6.58 -8.31
N ALA A 82 -7.88 -6.79 -9.34
CA ALA A 82 -6.95 -7.90 -9.37
C ALA A 82 -5.90 -7.83 -8.24
N PHE A 83 -5.36 -6.65 -7.99
CA PHE A 83 -4.45 -6.38 -6.86
C PHE A 83 -5.13 -6.66 -5.51
N SER A 84 -6.35 -6.14 -5.30
CA SER A 84 -7.12 -6.33 -4.06
C SER A 84 -7.38 -7.80 -3.76
N GLY A 85 -7.74 -8.60 -4.78
CA GLY A 85 -7.94 -10.03 -4.64
C GLY A 85 -6.65 -10.76 -4.31
N MET A 86 -5.56 -10.45 -5.04
CA MET A 86 -4.33 -11.22 -4.95
C MET A 86 -3.48 -10.89 -3.71
N VAL A 87 -3.60 -9.69 -3.13
CA VAL A 87 -2.90 -9.33 -1.89
C VAL A 87 -3.25 -10.24 -0.71
N LEU A 88 -4.43 -10.86 -0.72
CA LEU A 88 -4.84 -11.84 0.27
C LEU A 88 -4.00 -13.14 0.21
N TRP A 89 -3.48 -13.48 -0.96
CA TRP A 89 -2.82 -14.76 -1.21
C TRP A 89 -1.29 -14.67 -1.20
N HIS A 90 -0.70 -13.53 -1.53
CA HIS A 90 0.75 -13.38 -1.66
C HIS A 90 1.52 -13.83 -0.42
N GLY A 91 1.00 -13.53 0.79
CA GLY A 91 1.64 -13.96 2.03
C GLY A 91 1.76 -15.48 2.10
N ALA A 92 0.63 -16.18 2.00
CA ALA A 92 0.58 -17.63 2.11
C ALA A 92 1.31 -18.34 0.95
N ILE A 93 1.24 -17.81 -0.26
CA ILE A 93 2.00 -18.33 -1.41
C ILE A 93 3.50 -18.21 -1.10
N SER A 94 3.95 -17.08 -0.54
CA SER A 94 5.37 -16.91 -0.21
C SER A 94 5.82 -17.72 1.01
N ASP A 95 4.91 -18.07 1.93
CA ASP A 95 5.17 -18.98 3.04
C ASP A 95 5.34 -20.44 2.54
N ALA A 96 4.67 -20.80 1.45
CA ALA A 96 4.73 -22.16 0.90
C ALA A 96 5.86 -22.36 -0.11
N PHE A 97 6.06 -21.40 -1.02
CA PHE A 97 6.98 -21.55 -2.16
C PHE A 97 8.32 -20.83 -1.97
N GLY A 98 8.49 -20.09 -0.87
CA GLY A 98 9.68 -19.30 -0.56
C GLY A 98 9.54 -17.84 -1.03
N ARG A 99 10.18 -16.94 -0.30
CA ARG A 99 10.06 -15.49 -0.50
C ARG A 99 10.64 -15.04 -1.85
N ARG A 100 11.87 -15.45 -2.11
CA ARG A 100 12.60 -15.11 -3.32
C ARG A 100 11.89 -15.59 -4.57
N ASN A 101 11.45 -16.85 -4.58
CA ASN A 101 10.80 -17.45 -5.74
C ASN A 101 9.50 -16.71 -6.10
N VAL A 102 8.68 -16.37 -5.11
CA VAL A 102 7.42 -15.64 -5.34
C VAL A 102 7.69 -14.24 -5.88
N ILE A 103 8.71 -13.51 -5.38
CA ILE A 103 9.09 -12.21 -5.93
C ILE A 103 9.52 -12.35 -7.39
N LEU A 104 10.40 -13.30 -7.72
CA LEU A 104 10.89 -13.48 -9.09
C LEU A 104 9.78 -13.85 -10.06
N VAL A 105 8.90 -14.78 -9.70
CA VAL A 105 7.73 -15.15 -10.52
C VAL A 105 6.80 -13.95 -10.71
N SER A 106 6.51 -13.19 -9.63
CA SER A 106 5.67 -12.00 -9.72
C SER A 106 6.27 -10.93 -10.64
N LEU A 107 7.59 -10.72 -10.61
CA LEU A 107 8.26 -9.78 -11.53
C LEU A 107 8.18 -10.25 -12.99
N VAL A 108 8.28 -11.55 -13.27
CA VAL A 108 8.09 -12.10 -14.63
C VAL A 108 6.64 -11.88 -15.10
N VAL A 109 5.65 -12.20 -14.26
CA VAL A 109 4.24 -11.98 -14.58
C VAL A 109 3.95 -10.50 -14.81
N PHE A 110 4.50 -9.62 -13.98
CA PHE A 110 4.38 -8.18 -14.14
C PHE A 110 5.02 -7.67 -15.43
N ALA A 111 6.22 -8.19 -15.80
CA ALA A 111 6.91 -7.83 -17.03
C ALA A 111 6.12 -8.24 -18.28
N ILE A 112 5.55 -9.46 -18.29
CA ILE A 112 4.68 -9.94 -19.38
C ILE A 112 3.44 -9.06 -19.50
N GLY A 113 2.78 -8.77 -18.35
CA GLY A 113 1.64 -7.85 -18.32
C GLY A 113 2.00 -6.45 -18.83
N THR A 114 3.15 -5.95 -18.45
CA THR A 114 3.64 -4.62 -18.86
C THR A 114 3.95 -4.58 -20.35
N LEU A 115 4.59 -5.61 -20.90
CA LEU A 115 4.85 -5.74 -22.33
C LEU A 115 3.53 -5.82 -23.13
N GLY A 116 2.56 -6.60 -22.62
CA GLY A 116 1.22 -6.66 -23.19
C GLY A 116 0.50 -5.31 -23.19
N CYS A 117 0.61 -4.52 -22.10
CA CYS A 117 0.09 -3.15 -22.08
C CYS A 117 0.76 -2.26 -23.14
N ALA A 118 2.09 -2.33 -23.29
CA ALA A 118 2.81 -1.54 -24.29
C ALA A 118 2.39 -1.89 -25.73
N SER A 119 2.04 -3.14 -25.99
CA SER A 119 1.62 -3.65 -27.31
C SER A 119 0.10 -3.58 -27.54
N ALA A 120 -0.67 -3.01 -26.61
CA ALA A 120 -2.13 -2.97 -26.72
C ALA A 120 -2.61 -2.14 -27.91
N TYR A 121 -3.53 -2.72 -28.70
CA TYR A 121 -4.18 -2.11 -29.86
C TYR A 121 -5.69 -1.91 -29.66
N THR A 122 -6.26 -2.45 -28.58
CA THR A 122 -7.64 -2.19 -28.13
C THR A 122 -7.65 -1.97 -26.62
N VAL A 123 -8.66 -1.26 -26.11
CA VAL A 123 -8.82 -1.05 -24.68
C VAL A 123 -9.08 -2.36 -23.91
N HIS A 124 -9.80 -3.32 -24.52
CA HIS A 124 -10.08 -4.62 -23.90
C HIS A 124 -8.80 -5.46 -23.75
N TYR A 125 -7.90 -5.38 -24.74
CA TYR A 125 -6.59 -6.00 -24.66
C TYR A 125 -5.78 -5.38 -23.49
N LEU A 126 -5.85 -4.07 -23.36
CA LEU A 126 -5.22 -3.35 -22.25
C LEU A 126 -5.78 -3.79 -20.89
N TRP A 127 -7.11 -4.02 -20.75
CA TRP A 127 -7.71 -4.52 -19.52
C TRP A 127 -7.10 -5.86 -19.08
N VAL A 128 -6.95 -6.80 -19.98
CA VAL A 128 -6.41 -8.14 -19.66
C VAL A 128 -5.01 -8.03 -19.08
N PHE A 129 -4.14 -7.22 -19.69
CA PHE A 129 -2.77 -7.08 -19.20
C PHE A 129 -2.67 -6.20 -17.95
N ARG A 130 -3.59 -5.27 -17.75
CA ARG A 130 -3.73 -4.53 -16.49
C ARG A 130 -4.15 -5.44 -15.33
N ILE A 131 -5.05 -6.41 -15.55
CA ILE A 131 -5.36 -7.47 -14.58
C ILE A 131 -4.09 -8.26 -14.23
N MET A 132 -3.32 -8.65 -15.23
CA MET A 132 -2.07 -9.40 -15.04
C MET A 132 -1.04 -8.63 -14.20
N GLN A 133 -0.86 -7.32 -14.46
CA GLN A 133 -0.05 -6.44 -13.64
C GLN A 133 -0.60 -6.37 -12.20
N GLY A 134 -1.92 -6.20 -12.01
CA GLY A 134 -2.57 -6.14 -10.70
C GLY A 134 -2.35 -7.40 -9.86
N VAL A 135 -2.50 -8.59 -10.48
CA VAL A 135 -2.25 -9.89 -9.83
C VAL A 135 -0.83 -9.96 -9.24
N SER A 136 0.16 -9.40 -9.92
CA SER A 136 1.58 -9.56 -9.54
C SER A 136 2.14 -8.42 -8.67
N ALA A 137 1.64 -7.20 -8.81
CA ALA A 137 2.22 -6.01 -8.19
C ALA A 137 2.22 -6.01 -6.65
N GLY A 138 1.25 -6.70 -6.03
CA GLY A 138 1.12 -6.76 -4.56
C GLY A 138 2.21 -7.58 -3.86
N ALA A 139 2.91 -8.46 -4.59
CA ALA A 139 3.93 -9.34 -4.02
C ALA A 139 5.08 -8.53 -3.37
N GLY A 140 5.54 -7.46 -4.02
CA GLY A 140 6.62 -6.62 -3.50
C GLY A 140 6.33 -6.06 -2.11
N VAL A 141 5.12 -5.58 -1.88
CA VAL A 141 4.71 -5.01 -0.59
C VAL A 141 4.55 -6.09 0.48
N VAL A 142 3.86 -7.19 0.17
CA VAL A 142 3.52 -8.23 1.16
C VAL A 142 4.74 -9.05 1.51
N VAL A 143 5.43 -9.59 0.50
CA VAL A 143 6.59 -10.45 0.69
C VAL A 143 7.80 -9.65 1.19
N GLY A 144 7.96 -8.40 0.75
CA GLY A 144 9.01 -7.51 1.25
C GLY A 144 8.95 -7.30 2.76
N ARG A 145 7.75 -7.10 3.32
CA ARG A 145 7.56 -7.02 4.78
C ARG A 145 7.87 -8.33 5.50
N ALA A 146 7.58 -9.47 4.87
CA ALA A 146 7.92 -10.78 5.41
C ALA A 146 9.43 -10.99 5.45
N ILE A 147 10.16 -10.66 4.39
CA ILE A 147 11.64 -10.71 4.32
C ILE A 147 12.28 -9.89 5.44
N ILE A 148 11.76 -8.68 5.71
CA ILE A 148 12.28 -7.86 6.82
C ILE A 148 12.13 -8.58 8.15
N ARG A 149 10.98 -9.21 8.41
CA ARG A 149 10.72 -9.96 9.67
C ARG A 149 11.50 -11.26 9.77
N ASP A 150 11.80 -11.88 8.63
CA ASP A 150 12.61 -13.12 8.62
C ASP A 150 14.08 -12.83 8.95
N LEU A 151 14.62 -11.66 8.55
CA LEU A 151 16.03 -11.30 8.71
C LEU A 151 16.33 -10.43 9.94
N TYR A 152 15.35 -9.64 10.41
CA TYR A 152 15.55 -8.64 11.46
C TYR A 152 14.43 -8.68 12.49
N HIS A 153 14.78 -8.48 13.77
CA HIS A 153 13.82 -8.42 14.88
C HIS A 153 13.99 -7.13 15.69
N GLY A 154 12.94 -6.70 16.37
CA GLY A 154 12.97 -5.52 17.24
C GLY A 154 13.32 -4.22 16.54
N ALA A 155 14.20 -3.40 17.13
CA ALA A 155 14.56 -2.08 16.63
C ALA A 155 15.21 -2.08 15.22
N PRO A 156 16.10 -3.02 14.84
CA PRO A 156 16.63 -3.12 13.47
C PRO A 156 15.54 -3.35 12.42
N ALA A 157 14.56 -4.20 12.69
CA ALA A 157 13.43 -4.43 11.78
C ALA A 157 12.58 -3.17 11.59
N ALA A 158 12.28 -2.46 12.68
CA ALA A 158 11.54 -1.21 12.64
C ALA A 158 12.28 -0.14 11.83
N ARG A 159 13.59 -0.01 12.02
CA ARG A 159 14.44 0.93 11.25
C ARG A 159 14.41 0.61 9.76
N LEU A 160 14.57 -0.66 9.39
CA LEU A 160 14.55 -1.08 7.99
C LEU A 160 13.19 -0.82 7.33
N LEU A 161 12.11 -1.15 8.02
CA LEU A 161 10.75 -0.89 7.55
C LEU A 161 10.49 0.62 7.36
N SER A 162 10.99 1.46 8.27
CA SER A 162 10.91 2.93 8.14
C SER A 162 11.67 3.43 6.93
N MET A 163 12.88 2.90 6.65
CA MET A 163 13.64 3.25 5.45
C MET A 163 12.88 2.87 4.17
N VAL A 164 12.32 1.66 4.12
CA VAL A 164 11.49 1.21 2.98
C VAL A 164 10.31 2.16 2.78
N THR A 165 9.61 2.53 3.85
CA THR A 165 8.45 3.41 3.79
C THR A 165 8.84 4.83 3.35
N MET A 166 9.97 5.34 3.82
CA MET A 166 10.48 6.66 3.43
C MET A 166 10.82 6.72 1.94
N ILE A 167 11.52 5.72 1.41
CA ILE A 167 11.83 5.63 -0.02
C ILE A 167 10.55 5.47 -0.85
N PHE A 168 9.63 4.60 -0.39
CA PHE A 168 8.33 4.36 -1.04
C PHE A 168 7.50 5.64 -1.18
N SER A 169 7.55 6.55 -0.18
CA SER A 169 6.75 7.78 -0.17
C SER A 169 7.11 8.78 -1.28
N ILE A 170 8.27 8.61 -1.93
CA ILE A 170 8.70 9.43 -3.07
C ILE A 170 7.92 9.05 -4.35
N ALA A 171 7.50 7.79 -4.47
CA ALA A 171 6.88 7.27 -5.69
C ALA A 171 5.66 8.06 -6.17
N PRO A 172 4.65 8.38 -5.33
CA PRO A 172 3.47 9.11 -5.77
C PRO A 172 3.74 10.56 -6.20
N ALA A 173 4.88 11.16 -5.78
CA ALA A 173 5.28 12.48 -6.24
C ALA A 173 5.96 12.44 -7.61
N VAL A 174 6.87 11.48 -7.79
CA VAL A 174 7.73 11.40 -8.97
C VAL A 174 7.01 10.74 -10.14
N ALA A 175 6.20 9.72 -9.89
CA ALA A 175 5.57 8.91 -10.92
C ALA A 175 4.68 9.72 -11.90
N PRO A 176 3.72 10.55 -11.45
CA PRO A 176 2.87 11.31 -12.38
C PRO A 176 3.64 12.40 -13.14
N ILE A 177 4.69 12.98 -12.54
CA ILE A 177 5.54 13.97 -13.21
C ILE A 177 6.32 13.28 -14.34
N LEU A 178 6.93 12.13 -14.06
CA LEU A 178 7.62 11.33 -15.07
C LEU A 178 6.66 10.90 -16.18
N GLY A 179 5.47 10.39 -15.81
CA GLY A 179 4.44 9.99 -16.75
C GLY A 179 4.01 11.14 -17.67
N GLY A 180 3.79 12.33 -17.10
CA GLY A 180 3.42 13.52 -17.85
C GLY A 180 4.51 13.97 -18.82
N TRP A 181 5.78 13.96 -18.42
CA TRP A 181 6.89 14.28 -19.31
C TRP A 181 7.04 13.27 -20.45
N VAL A 182 6.91 11.96 -20.13
CA VAL A 182 6.96 10.92 -21.16
C VAL A 182 5.87 11.15 -22.21
N VAL A 183 4.63 11.38 -21.80
CA VAL A 183 3.51 11.65 -22.74
C VAL A 183 3.75 12.90 -23.56
N LYS A 184 4.27 13.97 -22.93
CA LYS A 184 4.54 15.25 -23.63
C LYS A 184 5.56 15.11 -24.76
N PHE A 185 6.62 14.29 -24.57
CA PHE A 185 7.73 14.18 -25.53
C PHE A 185 7.65 12.94 -26.43
N THR A 186 6.77 11.97 -26.09
CA THR A 186 6.69 10.70 -26.81
C THR A 186 5.24 10.24 -26.97
N ASN A 187 4.90 9.06 -26.46
CA ASN A 187 3.54 8.51 -26.45
C ASN A 187 3.33 7.64 -25.21
N TRP A 188 2.08 7.31 -24.90
CA TRP A 188 1.70 6.56 -23.74
C TRP A 188 2.33 5.15 -23.63
N ARG A 189 2.68 4.51 -24.75
CA ARG A 189 3.30 3.17 -24.74
C ARG A 189 4.68 3.17 -24.12
N VAL A 190 5.41 4.29 -24.24
CA VAL A 190 6.76 4.45 -23.66
C VAL A 190 6.71 4.39 -22.13
N ILE A 191 5.60 4.78 -21.50
CA ILE A 191 5.40 4.60 -20.04
C ILE A 191 5.55 3.12 -19.67
N PHE A 192 4.88 2.23 -20.40
CA PHE A 192 4.96 0.79 -20.14
C PHE A 192 6.34 0.22 -20.48
N LEU A 193 7.02 0.74 -21.51
CA LEU A 193 8.40 0.33 -21.81
C LEU A 193 9.38 0.74 -20.69
N LEU A 194 9.21 1.91 -20.10
CA LEU A 194 9.99 2.35 -18.93
C LEU A 194 9.69 1.48 -17.70
N LEU A 195 8.42 1.16 -17.44
CA LEU A 195 8.04 0.22 -16.39
C LEU A 195 8.60 -1.19 -16.64
N LEU A 196 8.66 -1.63 -17.89
CA LEU A 196 9.25 -2.91 -18.26
C LEU A 196 10.76 -2.90 -17.98
N ALA A 197 11.48 -1.85 -18.40
CA ALA A 197 12.91 -1.69 -18.12
C ALA A 197 13.18 -1.68 -16.60
N TYR A 198 12.36 -0.93 -15.83
CA TYR A 198 12.43 -0.93 -14.37
C TYR A 198 12.22 -2.32 -13.77
N THR A 199 11.23 -3.06 -14.26
CA THR A 199 10.92 -4.43 -13.80
C THR A 199 12.04 -5.41 -14.13
N ILE A 200 12.67 -5.31 -15.33
CA ILE A 200 13.79 -6.14 -15.74
C ILE A 200 15.01 -5.87 -14.84
N VAL A 201 15.32 -4.61 -14.55
CA VAL A 201 16.41 -4.24 -13.63
C VAL A 201 16.14 -4.82 -12.23
N LEU A 202 14.92 -4.67 -11.72
CA LEU A 202 14.54 -5.25 -10.42
C LEU A 202 14.64 -6.77 -10.41
N PHE A 203 14.16 -7.43 -11.48
CA PHE A 203 14.28 -8.88 -11.62
C PHE A 203 15.76 -9.32 -11.55
N TRP A 204 16.63 -8.65 -12.33
CA TRP A 204 18.05 -8.97 -12.36
C TRP A 204 18.71 -8.77 -10.99
N VAL A 205 18.41 -7.65 -10.30
CA VAL A 205 18.93 -7.37 -8.96
C VAL A 205 18.43 -8.42 -7.95
N CYS A 206 17.14 -8.73 -7.95
CA CYS A 206 16.56 -9.73 -7.05
C CYS A 206 17.13 -11.14 -7.35
N TRP A 207 17.26 -11.49 -8.63
CA TRP A 207 17.82 -12.77 -9.03
C TRP A 207 19.28 -12.94 -8.56
N ARG A 208 20.08 -11.87 -8.63
CA ARG A 208 21.52 -11.90 -8.27
C ARG A 208 21.79 -11.67 -6.78
N ARG A 209 20.96 -10.90 -6.09
CA ARG A 209 21.29 -10.35 -4.77
C ARG A 209 20.28 -10.67 -3.66
N LEU A 210 19.03 -11.02 -3.99
CA LEU A 210 18.04 -11.32 -2.98
C LEU A 210 18.21 -12.79 -2.52
N PRO A 211 18.55 -13.04 -1.25
CA PRO A 211 18.63 -14.40 -0.72
C PRO A 211 17.23 -14.98 -0.50
N GLU A 212 17.13 -16.32 -0.48
CA GLU A 212 15.94 -16.97 0.09
C GLU A 212 16.02 -16.85 1.62
N THR A 213 14.98 -16.25 2.21
CA THR A 213 14.96 -16.00 3.66
C THR A 213 14.12 -17.01 4.44
N LEU A 214 13.35 -17.85 3.72
CA LEU A 214 12.53 -18.90 4.31
C LEU A 214 13.08 -20.30 3.92
N PRO A 215 13.88 -20.94 4.79
CA PRO A 215 14.39 -22.30 4.57
C PRO A 215 13.26 -23.31 4.31
N GLN A 216 13.54 -24.36 3.56
CA GLN A 216 12.53 -25.34 3.17
C GLN A 216 11.84 -25.99 4.38
N GLU A 217 12.58 -26.22 5.47
CA GLU A 217 12.09 -26.82 6.71
C GLU A 217 11.07 -25.95 7.46
N LYS A 218 11.11 -24.62 7.22
CA LYS A 218 10.19 -23.64 7.83
C LYS A 218 9.01 -23.30 6.94
N ARG A 219 8.96 -23.82 5.70
CA ARG A 219 7.84 -23.57 4.78
C ARG A 219 6.58 -24.27 5.27
N GLN A 220 5.48 -23.54 5.19
CA GLN A 220 4.17 -24.10 5.55
C GLN A 220 3.46 -24.57 4.27
N PRO A 221 2.79 -25.72 4.27
CA PRO A 221 2.04 -26.18 3.12
C PRO A 221 0.95 -25.15 2.79
N PHE A 222 0.78 -24.86 1.51
CA PHE A 222 -0.28 -23.97 1.05
C PHE A 222 -1.64 -24.62 1.35
N ASN A 223 -2.35 -24.05 2.31
CA ASN A 223 -3.65 -24.58 2.75
C ASN A 223 -4.76 -23.54 2.53
N PRO A 224 -5.46 -23.59 1.39
CA PRO A 224 -6.54 -22.67 1.08
C PRO A 224 -7.69 -22.72 2.09
N ARG A 225 -7.98 -23.89 2.68
CA ARG A 225 -9.05 -24.05 3.69
C ARG A 225 -8.72 -23.29 4.98
N PHE A 226 -7.46 -23.38 5.44
CA PHE A 226 -7.00 -22.62 6.61
C PHE A 226 -7.08 -21.11 6.36
N LEU A 227 -6.66 -20.65 5.19
CA LEU A 227 -6.77 -19.23 4.79
C LEU A 227 -8.22 -18.77 4.74
N TRP A 228 -9.08 -19.56 4.13
CA TRP A 228 -10.51 -19.28 4.07
C TRP A 228 -11.13 -19.16 5.46
N HIS A 229 -10.78 -20.09 6.37
CA HIS A 229 -11.24 -20.06 7.74
C HIS A 229 -10.75 -18.79 8.47
N SER A 230 -9.46 -18.47 8.33
CA SER A 230 -8.86 -17.27 8.94
C SER A 230 -9.52 -16.00 8.43
N TYR A 231 -9.71 -15.86 7.11
CA TYR A 231 -10.40 -14.71 6.53
C TYR A 231 -11.87 -14.67 6.92
N SER A 232 -12.56 -15.80 6.93
CA SER A 232 -13.96 -15.87 7.40
C SER A 232 -14.09 -15.38 8.85
N THR A 233 -13.17 -15.77 9.73
CA THR A 233 -13.14 -15.30 11.12
C THR A 233 -12.93 -13.78 11.20
N ILE A 234 -12.00 -13.24 10.43
CA ILE A 234 -11.72 -11.80 10.37
C ILE A 234 -12.94 -11.03 9.83
N TYR A 235 -13.50 -11.47 8.70
CA TYR A 235 -14.63 -10.80 8.05
C TYR A 235 -15.98 -11.00 8.78
N ARG A 236 -16.11 -11.94 9.70
CA ARG A 236 -17.26 -12.04 10.59
C ARG A 236 -17.24 -11.04 11.75
N SER A 237 -16.11 -10.39 12.00
CA SER A 237 -16.00 -9.40 13.08
C SER A 237 -16.52 -8.03 12.66
N PRO A 238 -17.62 -7.51 13.25
CA PRO A 238 -18.09 -6.16 12.97
C PRO A 238 -17.04 -5.09 13.30
N LEU A 239 -16.27 -5.33 14.37
CA LEU A 239 -15.21 -4.40 14.78
C LEU A 239 -14.07 -4.33 13.75
N PHE A 240 -13.78 -5.44 13.06
CA PHE A 240 -12.82 -5.43 11.94
C PHE A 240 -13.33 -4.56 10.80
N HIS A 241 -14.59 -4.70 10.38
CA HIS A 241 -15.17 -3.87 9.31
C HIS A 241 -15.13 -2.39 9.65
N MET A 242 -15.45 -2.02 10.89
CA MET A 242 -15.38 -0.62 11.33
C MET A 242 -13.96 -0.07 11.28
N LYS A 243 -12.96 -0.83 11.74
CA LYS A 243 -11.56 -0.38 11.77
C LYS A 243 -10.88 -0.44 10.40
N ALA A 244 -11.09 -1.51 9.62
CA ALA A 244 -10.59 -1.61 8.27
C ALA A 244 -11.26 -0.58 7.34
N GLY A 245 -12.57 -0.38 7.49
CA GLY A 245 -13.33 0.65 6.79
C GLY A 245 -12.84 2.06 7.11
N LEU A 246 -12.51 2.35 8.38
CA LEU A 246 -11.91 3.62 8.79
C LEU A 246 -10.59 3.89 8.04
N VAL A 247 -9.71 2.89 7.94
CA VAL A 247 -8.45 3.00 7.20
C VAL A 247 -8.71 3.18 5.71
N ALA A 248 -9.67 2.45 5.15
CA ALA A 248 -10.04 2.56 3.75
C ALA A 248 -10.62 3.95 3.42
N MET A 249 -11.56 4.45 4.24
CA MET A 249 -12.15 5.79 4.08
C MET A 249 -11.11 6.91 4.22
N ASN A 250 -10.15 6.74 5.15
CA ASN A 250 -9.07 7.69 5.35
C ASN A 250 -8.25 7.92 4.06
N PHE A 251 -8.00 6.88 3.28
CA PHE A 251 -7.26 6.96 2.03
C PHE A 251 -8.14 7.33 0.81
N ALA A 252 -9.41 6.94 0.82
CA ALA A 252 -10.30 7.06 -0.32
C ALA A 252 -10.53 8.51 -0.79
N GLY A 253 -10.54 9.47 0.14
CA GLY A 253 -10.69 10.89 -0.20
C GLY A 253 -9.52 11.46 -1.00
N LEU A 254 -8.29 11.05 -0.71
CA LEU A 254 -7.12 11.36 -1.55
C LEU A 254 -7.22 10.63 -2.89
N PHE A 255 -7.55 9.34 -2.85
CA PHE A 255 -7.59 8.51 -4.05
C PHE A 255 -8.64 8.95 -5.07
N LEU A 256 -9.72 9.58 -4.60
CA LEU A 256 -10.72 10.21 -5.46
C LEU A 256 -10.09 11.32 -6.32
N TYR A 257 -9.27 12.20 -5.73
CA TYR A 257 -8.56 13.25 -6.48
C TYR A 257 -7.51 12.68 -7.43
N ILE A 258 -6.76 11.67 -6.99
CA ILE A 258 -5.76 10.99 -7.82
C ILE A 258 -6.41 10.42 -9.09
N THR A 259 -7.52 9.70 -8.93
CA THR A 259 -8.19 9.03 -10.05
C THR A 259 -9.05 9.95 -10.91
N ALA A 260 -9.46 11.10 -10.38
CA ALA A 260 -10.14 12.15 -11.13
C ALA A 260 -9.17 13.09 -11.88
N ALA A 261 -7.87 13.09 -11.54
CA ALA A 261 -6.87 14.00 -12.08
C ALA A 261 -6.83 14.05 -13.61
N PRO A 262 -6.91 12.92 -14.36
CA PRO A 262 -6.88 12.94 -15.82
C PRO A 262 -8.01 13.72 -16.48
N VAL A 263 -9.13 13.89 -15.80
CA VAL A 263 -10.30 14.67 -16.26
C VAL A 263 -10.29 16.05 -15.64
N MET A 264 -10.13 16.12 -14.32
CA MET A 264 -10.22 17.36 -13.55
C MET A 264 -9.13 18.38 -13.94
N LEU A 265 -7.87 17.96 -14.08
CA LEU A 265 -6.78 18.91 -14.34
C LEU A 265 -6.91 19.59 -15.69
N PRO A 266 -7.15 18.88 -16.82
CA PRO A 266 -7.35 19.54 -18.11
C PRO A 266 -8.65 20.33 -18.19
N GLN A 267 -9.78 19.78 -17.73
CA GLN A 267 -11.09 20.38 -17.94
C GLN A 267 -11.37 21.55 -16.99
N SER A 268 -10.94 21.46 -15.72
CA SER A 268 -11.26 22.50 -14.73
C SER A 268 -10.15 23.53 -14.53
N LEU A 269 -8.89 23.16 -14.79
CA LEU A 269 -7.73 24.02 -14.55
C LEU A 269 -6.90 24.31 -15.81
N GLY A 270 -7.24 23.72 -16.96
CA GLY A 270 -6.51 23.92 -18.23
C GLY A 270 -5.07 23.39 -18.22
N LEU A 271 -4.76 22.42 -17.34
CA LEU A 271 -3.40 21.90 -17.14
C LEU A 271 -3.08 20.76 -18.09
N GLY A 272 -1.89 20.81 -18.67
CA GLY A 272 -1.37 19.73 -19.52
C GLY A 272 -0.84 18.52 -18.73
N PRO A 273 -0.48 17.43 -19.46
CA PRO A 273 0.03 16.20 -18.84
C PRO A 273 1.28 16.41 -17.98
N ASP A 274 2.17 17.31 -18.36
CA ASP A 274 3.40 17.67 -17.63
C ASP A 274 3.17 18.50 -16.36
N GLN A 275 1.94 18.96 -16.12
CA GLN A 275 1.56 19.81 -15.01
C GLN A 275 0.82 19.07 -13.88
N PHE A 276 0.76 17.74 -13.93
CA PHE A 276 0.18 16.92 -12.85
C PHE A 276 0.86 17.15 -11.49
N GLY A 277 2.10 17.64 -11.49
CA GLY A 277 2.81 18.04 -10.28
C GLY A 277 2.04 19.01 -9.37
N TRP A 278 1.18 19.87 -9.94
CA TRP A 278 0.35 20.79 -9.15
C TRP A 278 -0.59 20.09 -8.17
N LEU A 279 -1.09 18.90 -8.51
CA LEU A 279 -1.93 18.11 -7.62
C LEU A 279 -1.07 17.23 -6.68
N PHE A 280 -0.06 16.55 -7.25
CA PHE A 280 0.66 15.51 -6.54
C PHE A 280 1.71 16.08 -5.55
N ILE A 281 2.35 17.20 -5.85
CA ILE A 281 3.34 17.79 -4.93
C ILE A 281 2.68 18.23 -3.60
N PRO A 282 1.57 19.00 -3.58
CA PRO A 282 0.88 19.32 -2.32
C PRO A 282 0.39 18.06 -1.59
N ALA A 283 -0.20 17.10 -2.30
CA ALA A 283 -0.69 15.87 -1.70
C ALA A 283 0.42 15.06 -1.00
N VAL A 284 1.55 14.85 -1.69
CA VAL A 284 2.70 14.10 -1.13
C VAL A 284 3.41 14.88 -0.04
N SER A 285 3.52 16.20 -0.18
CA SER A 285 4.08 17.06 0.88
C SER A 285 3.25 16.96 2.16
N GLY A 286 1.92 16.97 2.05
CA GLY A 286 1.03 16.75 3.19
C GLY A 286 1.22 15.36 3.83
N ILE A 287 1.37 14.32 3.02
CA ILE A 287 1.70 12.96 3.52
C ILE A 287 3.02 12.97 4.28
N PHE A 288 4.05 13.58 3.73
CA PHE A 288 5.39 13.63 4.32
C PHE A 288 5.38 14.37 5.67
N PHE A 289 4.86 15.60 5.71
CA PHE A 289 4.80 16.39 6.94
C PHE A 289 3.85 15.78 7.97
N GLY A 290 2.75 15.18 7.53
CA GLY A 290 1.82 14.44 8.38
C GLY A 290 2.45 13.20 9.01
N ALA A 291 3.26 12.45 8.26
CA ALA A 291 4.01 11.31 8.79
C ALA A 291 5.09 11.74 9.80
N LEU A 292 5.81 12.85 9.55
CA LEU A 292 6.75 13.44 10.52
C LEU A 292 6.03 13.85 11.80
N LEU A 293 4.87 14.49 11.68
CA LEU A 293 4.05 14.90 12.81
C LEU A 293 3.54 13.68 13.58
N ALA A 294 3.04 12.66 12.90
CA ALA A 294 2.59 11.41 13.52
C ALA A 294 3.70 10.75 14.34
N ASN A 295 4.92 10.71 13.78
CA ASN A 295 6.09 10.15 14.46
C ASN A 295 6.48 10.95 15.71
N ARG A 296 6.44 12.28 15.65
CA ARG A 296 6.69 13.15 16.82
C ARG A 296 5.64 13.02 17.91
N LEU A 297 4.38 12.78 17.52
CA LEU A 297 3.27 12.62 18.47
C LEU A 297 3.24 11.21 19.09
N ALA A 298 3.87 10.22 18.45
CA ALA A 298 3.94 8.85 18.94
C ALA A 298 4.64 8.80 20.31
N GLY A 299 4.01 8.13 21.27
CA GLY A 299 4.50 8.05 22.65
C GLY A 299 4.19 9.28 23.54
N HIS A 300 3.89 10.45 22.96
CA HIS A 300 3.54 11.66 23.70
C HIS A 300 2.02 11.89 23.79
N MET A 301 1.25 11.19 22.97
CA MET A 301 -0.19 11.37 22.90
C MET A 301 -0.90 10.03 22.74
N PRO A 302 -2.07 9.83 23.40
CA PRO A 302 -2.88 8.64 23.18
C PRO A 302 -3.28 8.50 21.70
N ILE A 303 -3.23 7.27 21.17
CA ILE A 303 -3.58 6.95 19.77
C ILE A 303 -4.97 7.48 19.41
N ALA A 304 -5.94 7.38 20.34
CA ALA A 304 -7.29 7.88 20.13
C ALA A 304 -7.33 9.40 19.87
N THR A 305 -6.55 10.17 20.63
CA THR A 305 -6.46 11.63 20.47
C THR A 305 -5.74 12.00 19.18
N GLN A 306 -4.70 11.25 18.81
CA GLN A 306 -4.00 11.42 17.53
C GLN A 306 -4.94 11.23 16.34
N ILE A 307 -5.73 10.16 16.34
CA ILE A 307 -6.75 9.89 15.31
C ILE A 307 -7.78 11.02 15.25
N GLN A 308 -8.30 11.47 16.39
CA GLN A 308 -9.28 12.56 16.44
C GLN A 308 -8.73 13.87 15.84
N ARG A 309 -7.51 14.28 16.23
CA ARG A 309 -6.87 15.50 15.71
C ARG A 309 -6.61 15.41 14.22
N GLY A 310 -6.18 14.24 13.72
CA GLY A 310 -6.01 14.03 12.29
C GLY A 310 -7.34 14.17 11.51
N PHE A 311 -8.44 13.60 12.04
CA PHE A 311 -9.75 13.79 11.42
C PHE A 311 -10.26 15.23 11.49
N VAL A 312 -10.02 15.97 12.58
CA VAL A 312 -10.36 17.40 12.64
C VAL A 312 -9.65 18.18 11.54
N CYS A 313 -8.36 17.91 11.32
CA CYS A 313 -7.60 18.51 10.22
C CYS A 313 -8.21 18.16 8.85
N MET A 314 -8.56 16.89 8.60
CA MET A 314 -9.18 16.45 7.35
C MET A 314 -10.53 17.11 7.12
N LEU A 315 -11.38 17.17 8.16
CA LEU A 315 -12.72 17.79 8.07
C LEU A 315 -12.61 19.30 7.83
N ALA A 316 -11.71 19.99 8.51
CA ALA A 316 -11.47 21.41 8.30
C ALA A 316 -10.98 21.68 6.87
N ALA A 317 -10.01 20.90 6.37
CA ALA A 317 -9.51 21.01 5.01
C ALA A 317 -10.60 20.74 3.98
N GLY A 318 -11.39 19.67 4.17
CA GLY A 318 -12.52 19.34 3.31
C GLY A 318 -13.61 20.40 3.31
N ALA A 319 -13.98 20.94 4.47
CA ALA A 319 -14.97 22.00 4.59
C ALA A 319 -14.50 23.31 3.90
N VAL A 320 -13.24 23.70 4.10
CA VAL A 320 -12.63 24.84 3.39
C VAL A 320 -12.65 24.62 1.88
N ASN A 321 -12.33 23.42 1.42
CA ASN A 321 -12.34 23.05 0.01
C ASN A 321 -13.75 23.19 -0.60
N VAL A 322 -14.77 22.65 0.08
CA VAL A 322 -16.17 22.79 -0.35
C VAL A 322 -16.59 24.26 -0.35
N LEU A 323 -16.33 24.99 0.73
CA LEU A 323 -16.69 26.41 0.84
C LEU A 323 -16.04 27.25 -0.28
N PHE A 324 -14.75 27.00 -0.56
CA PHE A 324 -14.05 27.73 -1.62
C PHE A 324 -14.73 27.48 -2.98
N HIS A 325 -15.02 26.23 -3.32
CA HIS A 325 -15.59 25.87 -4.63
C HIS A 325 -17.10 26.14 -4.76
N THR A 326 -17.80 26.46 -3.67
CA THR A 326 -19.15 27.01 -3.73
C THR A 326 -19.17 28.52 -4.06
N LEU A 327 -18.10 29.23 -3.70
CA LEU A 327 -18.01 30.69 -3.82
C LEU A 327 -17.15 31.14 -5.02
N HIS A 328 -16.20 30.33 -5.45
CA HIS A 328 -15.20 30.69 -6.45
C HIS A 328 -15.03 29.59 -7.52
N ALA A 329 -14.72 30.00 -8.74
CA ALA A 329 -14.30 29.07 -9.79
C ALA A 329 -12.95 28.41 -9.44
N PRO A 330 -12.71 27.18 -9.97
CA PRO A 330 -11.43 26.51 -9.78
C PRO A 330 -10.25 27.37 -10.26
N ALA A 331 -9.25 27.56 -9.38
CA ALA A 331 -8.05 28.34 -9.68
C ALA A 331 -6.86 27.82 -8.87
N LEU A 332 -5.66 27.87 -9.46
CA LEU A 332 -4.41 27.57 -8.75
C LEU A 332 -3.97 28.78 -7.90
N PRO A 333 -3.37 28.54 -6.73
CA PRO A 333 -3.13 27.25 -6.06
C PRO A 333 -4.31 26.76 -5.20
N TRP A 334 -5.38 27.51 -5.09
CA TRP A 334 -6.47 27.35 -4.12
C TRP A 334 -7.22 26.02 -4.24
N THR A 335 -7.36 25.49 -5.46
CA THR A 335 -8.01 24.21 -5.71
C THR A 335 -7.21 23.01 -5.15
N VAL A 336 -5.89 23.12 -5.09
CA VAL A 336 -5.01 22.02 -4.65
C VAL A 336 -4.46 22.18 -3.23
N LEU A 337 -4.45 23.38 -2.70
CA LEU A 337 -3.92 23.70 -1.38
C LEU A 337 -4.66 22.96 -0.23
N PRO A 338 -6.00 22.84 -0.23
CA PRO A 338 -6.71 22.06 0.81
C PRO A 338 -6.29 20.60 0.85
N LEU A 339 -5.83 20.03 -0.29
CA LEU A 339 -5.38 18.67 -0.37
C LEU A 339 -4.12 18.42 0.48
N PHE A 340 -3.22 19.40 0.59
CA PHE A 340 -2.07 19.33 1.49
C PHE A 340 -2.50 19.09 2.94
N PHE A 341 -3.44 19.89 3.45
CA PHE A 341 -3.92 19.75 4.83
C PHE A 341 -4.74 18.49 5.05
N TYR A 342 -5.52 18.08 4.04
CA TYR A 342 -6.25 16.83 4.08
C TYR A 342 -5.29 15.63 4.23
N THR A 343 -4.26 15.55 3.38
CA THR A 343 -3.28 14.46 3.40
C THR A 343 -2.37 14.48 4.62
N LEU A 344 -2.10 15.68 5.17
CA LEU A 344 -1.42 15.83 6.46
C LEU A 344 -2.25 15.16 7.57
N GLY A 345 -3.54 15.49 7.68
CA GLY A 345 -4.44 14.86 8.65
C GLY A 345 -4.57 13.36 8.42
N MET A 346 -4.70 12.93 7.16
CA MET A 346 -4.76 11.54 6.75
C MET A 346 -3.56 10.73 7.26
N SER A 347 -2.34 11.28 7.12
CA SER A 347 -1.11 10.61 7.54
C SER A 347 -0.95 10.57 9.06
N VAL A 348 -1.56 11.50 9.79
CA VAL A 348 -1.61 11.47 11.26
C VAL A 348 -2.57 10.36 11.74
N VAL A 349 -3.68 10.12 11.04
CA VAL A 349 -4.67 9.06 11.36
C VAL A 349 -4.13 7.67 11.08
N ALA A 350 -3.48 7.47 9.93
CA ALA A 350 -3.21 6.17 9.34
C ALA A 350 -2.46 5.17 10.24
N PRO A 351 -1.34 5.53 10.91
CA PRO A 351 -0.59 4.58 11.75
C PRO A 351 -1.43 4.05 12.92
N GLY A 352 -2.11 4.96 13.64
CA GLY A 352 -2.93 4.60 14.78
C GLY A 352 -4.13 3.75 14.40
N ALA A 353 -4.81 4.09 13.29
CA ALA A 353 -5.95 3.35 12.78
C ALA A 353 -5.56 1.92 12.35
N THR A 354 -4.42 1.79 11.65
CA THR A 354 -3.87 0.48 11.25
C THR A 354 -3.52 -0.38 12.45
N LEU A 355 -2.80 0.18 13.44
CA LEU A 355 -2.44 -0.55 14.66
C LEU A 355 -3.67 -1.08 15.38
N LEU A 356 -4.70 -0.27 15.55
CA LEU A 356 -5.96 -0.67 16.19
C LEU A 356 -6.71 -1.77 15.42
N ALA A 357 -6.54 -1.87 14.10
CA ALA A 357 -7.11 -2.97 13.32
C ALA A 357 -6.31 -4.26 13.50
N LEU A 358 -4.97 -4.18 13.49
CA LEU A 358 -4.08 -5.33 13.68
C LEU A 358 -4.20 -5.95 15.08
N ASP A 359 -4.44 -5.13 16.10
CA ASP A 359 -4.56 -5.57 17.49
C ASP A 359 -5.86 -6.34 17.80
N LEU A 360 -6.81 -6.38 16.86
CA LEU A 360 -8.02 -7.21 17.00
C LEU A 360 -7.71 -8.71 16.99
N PHE A 361 -6.66 -9.13 16.27
CA PHE A 361 -6.27 -10.51 16.11
C PHE A 361 -4.75 -10.69 16.25
N PRO A 362 -4.19 -10.62 17.47
CA PRO A 362 -2.74 -10.58 17.71
C PRO A 362 -1.98 -11.78 17.12
N HIS A 363 -2.62 -12.95 17.04
CA HIS A 363 -1.99 -14.19 16.58
C HIS A 363 -1.90 -14.30 15.05
N ILE A 364 -2.73 -13.53 14.31
CA ILE A 364 -2.80 -13.57 12.84
C ILE A 364 -2.66 -12.19 12.22
N ARG A 365 -1.85 -11.31 12.81
CA ARG A 365 -1.65 -9.91 12.36
C ARG A 365 -1.30 -9.80 10.88
N GLY A 366 -0.54 -10.74 10.32
CA GLY A 366 -0.20 -10.76 8.89
C GLY A 366 -1.43 -10.93 8.00
N THR A 367 -2.31 -11.87 8.34
CA THR A 367 -3.58 -12.11 7.64
C THR A 367 -4.52 -10.91 7.76
N VAL A 368 -4.58 -10.28 8.96
CA VAL A 368 -5.35 -9.05 9.19
C VAL A 368 -4.82 -7.89 8.35
N ALA A 369 -3.50 -7.73 8.23
CA ALA A 369 -2.89 -6.71 7.39
C ALA A 369 -3.22 -6.90 5.90
N SER A 370 -3.21 -8.14 5.41
CA SER A 370 -3.63 -8.48 4.05
C SER A 370 -5.11 -8.20 3.82
N ALA A 371 -5.98 -8.59 4.77
CA ALA A 371 -7.42 -8.31 4.71
C ALA A 371 -7.72 -6.79 4.71
N GLN A 372 -7.03 -6.02 5.56
CA GLN A 372 -7.16 -4.56 5.60
C GLN A 372 -6.67 -3.91 4.30
N SER A 373 -5.52 -4.35 3.76
CA SER A 373 -5.00 -3.85 2.48
C SER A 373 -5.96 -4.16 1.33
N SER A 374 -6.51 -5.39 1.29
CA SER A 374 -7.53 -5.79 0.33
C SER A 374 -8.77 -4.90 0.41
N ALA A 375 -9.31 -4.68 1.61
CA ALA A 375 -10.48 -3.82 1.81
C ALA A 375 -10.22 -2.37 1.36
N SER A 376 -9.04 -1.82 1.68
CA SER A 376 -8.66 -0.46 1.26
C SER A 376 -8.50 -0.34 -0.26
N THR A 377 -7.87 -1.33 -0.90
CA THR A 377 -7.68 -1.32 -2.36
C THR A 377 -9.00 -1.61 -3.09
N LEU A 378 -9.89 -2.45 -2.52
CA LEU A 378 -11.23 -2.67 -3.07
C LEU A 378 -12.06 -1.38 -3.07
N LEU A 379 -12.05 -0.64 -1.95
CA LEU A 379 -12.70 0.67 -1.90
C LEU A 379 -12.08 1.64 -2.92
N ALA A 380 -10.75 1.65 -3.03
CA ALA A 380 -10.07 2.47 -4.03
C ALA A 380 -10.44 2.06 -5.47
N ALA A 381 -10.65 0.76 -5.76
CA ALA A 381 -11.16 0.31 -7.05
C ALA A 381 -12.59 0.81 -7.34
N ILE A 382 -13.46 0.82 -6.33
CA ILE A 382 -14.82 1.38 -6.43
C ILE A 382 -14.74 2.89 -6.67
N VAL A 383 -13.88 3.60 -5.95
CA VAL A 383 -13.65 5.04 -6.16
C VAL A 383 -13.18 5.30 -7.60
N ALA A 384 -12.20 4.55 -8.08
CA ALA A 384 -11.69 4.72 -9.45
C ALA A 384 -12.72 4.37 -10.52
N GLY A 385 -13.47 3.27 -10.33
CA GLY A 385 -14.37 2.74 -11.35
C GLY A 385 -15.74 3.39 -11.41
N VAL A 386 -16.20 3.96 -10.30
CA VAL A 386 -17.57 4.49 -10.17
C VAL A 386 -17.59 5.95 -9.75
N LEU A 387 -16.95 6.30 -8.64
CA LEU A 387 -17.07 7.64 -8.07
C LEU A 387 -16.26 8.69 -8.84
N ALA A 388 -15.04 8.37 -9.24
CA ALA A 388 -14.22 9.32 -10.00
C ALA A 388 -14.85 9.67 -11.35
N PRO A 389 -15.31 8.71 -12.19
CA PRO A 389 -16.03 9.05 -13.42
C PRO A 389 -17.27 9.90 -13.19
N ALA A 390 -18.04 9.62 -12.12
CA ALA A 390 -19.27 10.38 -11.83
C ALA A 390 -19.01 11.80 -11.32
N LEU A 391 -17.91 12.05 -10.59
CA LEU A 391 -17.64 13.29 -9.89
C LEU A 391 -16.57 14.17 -10.55
N SER A 392 -15.75 13.62 -11.47
CA SER A 392 -14.56 14.28 -12.04
C SER A 392 -14.84 15.55 -12.86
N HIS A 393 -16.09 15.71 -13.34
CA HIS A 393 -16.50 16.87 -14.11
C HIS A 393 -16.76 18.15 -13.27
N SER A 394 -16.74 18.02 -11.94
CA SER A 394 -16.97 19.14 -11.03
C SER A 394 -16.02 19.08 -9.83
N VAL A 395 -15.17 20.08 -9.67
CA VAL A 395 -14.25 20.19 -8.54
C VAL A 395 -15.03 20.30 -7.22
N LEU A 396 -16.20 20.94 -7.22
CA LEU A 396 -17.08 20.99 -6.04
C LEU A 396 -17.56 19.60 -5.66
N LEU A 397 -17.99 18.76 -6.60
CA LEU A 397 -18.43 17.40 -6.30
C LEU A 397 -17.27 16.53 -5.78
N LEU A 398 -16.06 16.73 -6.28
CA LEU A 398 -14.86 16.08 -5.76
C LEU A 398 -14.56 16.51 -4.31
N ALA A 399 -14.67 17.82 -4.02
CA ALA A 399 -14.49 18.35 -2.67
C ALA A 399 -15.54 17.78 -1.68
N VAL A 400 -16.81 17.72 -2.10
CA VAL A 400 -17.89 17.10 -1.32
C VAL A 400 -17.61 15.61 -1.11
N GLY A 401 -17.24 14.88 -2.15
CA GLY A 401 -16.88 13.45 -2.06
C GLY A 401 -15.72 13.21 -1.08
N GLN A 402 -14.68 14.05 -1.13
CA GLN A 402 -13.56 14.00 -0.18
C GLN A 402 -14.02 14.23 1.27
N LEU A 403 -14.85 15.24 1.50
CA LEU A 403 -15.41 15.54 2.82
C LEU A 403 -16.29 14.38 3.33
N MET A 404 -17.10 13.76 2.46
CA MET A 404 -17.93 12.61 2.83
C MET A 404 -17.09 11.40 3.24
N PHE A 405 -15.95 11.14 2.59
CA PHE A 405 -15.01 10.10 3.03
C PHE A 405 -14.43 10.40 4.42
N ALA A 406 -14.07 11.65 4.71
CA ALA A 406 -13.61 12.03 6.05
C ALA A 406 -14.71 11.85 7.11
N LEU A 407 -15.95 12.28 6.81
CA LEU A 407 -17.12 12.08 7.69
C LEU A 407 -17.43 10.59 7.91
N GLY A 408 -17.36 9.77 6.84
CA GLY A 408 -17.52 8.32 6.93
C GLY A 408 -16.45 7.68 7.85
N GLY A 409 -15.20 8.11 7.73
CA GLY A 409 -14.10 7.70 8.61
C GLY A 409 -14.37 8.04 10.07
N VAL A 410 -14.82 9.27 10.37
CA VAL A 410 -15.21 9.70 11.72
C VAL A 410 -16.39 8.88 12.24
N GLY A 411 -17.41 8.65 11.40
CA GLY A 411 -18.57 7.81 11.76
C GLY A 411 -18.15 6.40 12.18
N LEU A 412 -17.27 5.76 11.39
CA LEU A 412 -16.72 4.44 11.71
C LEU A 412 -15.86 4.46 12.98
N TRP A 413 -15.11 5.54 13.20
CA TRP A 413 -14.34 5.73 14.43
C TRP A 413 -15.26 5.77 15.67
N ILE A 414 -16.29 6.59 15.64
CA ILE A 414 -17.27 6.74 16.74
C ILE A 414 -18.01 5.41 16.95
N ALA A 415 -18.50 4.78 15.89
CA ALA A 415 -19.18 3.49 15.95
C ALA A 415 -18.31 2.41 16.58
N SER A 416 -17.03 2.31 16.20
CA SER A 416 -16.09 1.31 16.74
C SER A 416 -15.86 1.50 18.25
N ARG A 417 -15.82 2.74 18.74
CA ARG A 417 -15.66 3.03 20.17
C ARG A 417 -16.91 2.67 20.98
N LYS A 418 -18.11 3.03 20.47
CA LYS A 418 -19.37 2.68 21.11
C LYS A 418 -19.57 1.16 21.17
N TYR A 419 -19.28 0.45 20.09
CA TYR A 419 -19.39 -1.01 20.03
C TYR A 419 -18.47 -1.71 21.03
N LYS A 420 -17.18 -1.26 21.13
CA LYS A 420 -16.25 -1.79 22.11
C LYS A 420 -16.70 -1.55 23.57
N GLY A 421 -17.24 -0.37 23.86
CA GLY A 421 -17.79 -0.04 25.18
C GLY A 421 -18.99 -0.91 25.55
N ARG A 422 -19.88 -1.21 24.60
CA ARG A 422 -21.04 -2.09 24.81
C ARG A 422 -20.61 -3.51 25.17
N ILE A 423 -19.68 -4.11 24.43
CA ILE A 423 -19.14 -5.45 24.74
C ILE A 423 -18.52 -5.47 26.14
N ALA A 424 -17.72 -4.45 26.48
CA ALA A 424 -17.08 -4.39 27.80
C ALA A 424 -18.08 -4.26 28.96
N ASN A 425 -19.26 -3.68 28.74
CA ASN A 425 -20.32 -3.62 29.74
C ASN A 425 -21.10 -4.94 29.84
N GLU A 426 -21.36 -5.61 28.70
CA GLU A 426 -22.05 -6.91 28.65
C GLU A 426 -21.21 -8.04 29.31
N THR A 427 -19.87 -7.91 29.35
CA THR A 427 -18.97 -8.90 30.00
C THR A 427 -18.74 -8.62 31.50
N ARG A 428 -19.23 -7.50 32.04
CA ARG A 428 -19.10 -7.11 33.45
C ARG A 428 -20.40 -7.26 34.26
N GLY A 429 -21.52 -7.43 33.59
CA GLY A 429 -22.83 -7.75 34.18
C GLY A 429 -23.17 -9.23 34.03
#